data_0b72ccfe2bafcf94f5881e9953f2227b
#
_entry.id   0b72ccfe2bafcf94f5881e9953f2227b
#
_cell.length_a   1.000
_cell.length_b   1.000
_cell.length_c   1.000
_cell.angle_alpha   90.00
_cell.angle_beta   90.00
_cell.angle_gamma   90.00
#
_symmetry.space_group_name_H-M   'P 1'
#
loop_
_entity.id
_entity.type
_entity.pdbx_description
1 polymer ?
#
loop_
_entity_poly.entity_id
_entity_poly.type
_entity_poly.pdbx_seq_one_letter_code
_entity_poly.pdbx_strand_id
1 'polypeptide(L)'
;ERVGHKLVIGTTRVGKTRLAELFITQDIQRGDTVIVFDPKGDADLMLRTYVEAKRMGRAVYVFHLGFPDISCRYNAIGSFTKITEVAGRISDQLPAEGNASSFKDFAWGFVNIVAKALVKSGQRPDFVKIRRYINDIDPLIKQYKEKVLMLEHPELEKTLSMLASKHLTDKDGRPKNPPGGKNKDCFLIHLWQKQHNIDDPELEGILAVFRYDNAYYSKLVASLRPLLDKLTSVDISTLLSPMDDDQDIKDNRPIIDWTQIMRQKAVVYVGLDALSDSTVAHAVGAAMFADLTSIAGKFYKFGTSHGLPNAAQGPKNTLSIHADEFNELIGDQFIPMINKAGGAGYQVTAYTQSGSDIESGSGSKPKAGVILDNFNTLIMLRVKSEETANILTTKVPEYEVNQLTIMAQATDSPDHSNEVAFTSAVREQITTQRVPATNTNDLLNLPNGPAFPMIEGGQLYQLRL
;
A
#
# COMPACT_ATOMS: atom_id res chain seq x y z
N GLU A 1 3.91 -14.53 22.93
CA GLU A 1 2.94 -13.49 22.57
C GLU A 1 3.53 -12.62 21.45
N ARG A 2 2.80 -12.40 20.35
CA ARG A 2 3.27 -11.58 19.23
C ARG A 2 2.92 -10.14 19.55
N VAL A 3 3.92 -9.30 19.78
CA VAL A 3 3.70 -7.88 20.08
C VAL A 3 4.20 -7.04 18.90
N GLY A 4 3.32 -6.20 18.35
CA GLY A 4 3.66 -5.18 17.37
C GLY A 4 4.10 -5.69 15.99
N HIS A 5 4.71 -4.79 15.24
CA HIS A 5 5.20 -5.03 13.89
C HIS A 5 6.64 -5.58 13.90
N LYS A 6 7.01 -6.34 12.85
CA LYS A 6 8.32 -6.95 12.69
C LYS A 6 8.99 -6.50 11.42
N LEU A 7 10.27 -6.22 11.49
CA LEU A 7 11.12 -5.93 10.35
C LEU A 7 12.21 -6.97 10.22
N VAL A 8 12.32 -7.57 9.05
CA VAL A 8 13.35 -8.54 8.69
C VAL A 8 14.27 -7.92 7.65
N ILE A 9 15.55 -7.74 8.02
CA ILE A 9 16.55 -7.16 7.11
C ILE A 9 17.61 -8.21 6.79
N GLY A 10 17.98 -8.32 5.52
CA GLY A 10 19.07 -9.18 5.11
C GLY A 10 19.27 -9.15 3.59
N THR A 11 20.50 -9.28 3.14
CA THR A 11 20.83 -9.30 1.71
C THR A 11 20.16 -10.49 0.97
N THR A 12 20.36 -10.59 -0.32
CA THR A 12 19.85 -11.72 -1.12
C THR A 12 20.48 -13.04 -0.73
N ARG A 13 19.72 -14.15 -0.81
CA ARG A 13 20.17 -15.53 -0.56
C ARG A 13 20.68 -15.82 0.85
N VAL A 14 20.25 -15.08 1.86
CA VAL A 14 20.64 -15.32 3.26
C VAL A 14 19.57 -16.07 4.08
N GLY A 15 18.40 -16.37 3.48
CA GLY A 15 17.33 -17.11 4.13
C GLY A 15 16.06 -16.28 4.45
N LYS A 16 15.92 -15.03 3.96
CA LYS A 16 14.72 -14.21 4.19
C LYS A 16 13.41 -14.92 3.81
N THR A 17 13.34 -15.48 2.59
CA THR A 17 12.15 -16.18 2.11
C THR A 17 11.82 -17.41 2.97
N ARG A 18 12.84 -18.18 3.42
CA ARG A 18 12.63 -19.31 4.32
C ARG A 18 12.07 -18.87 5.68
N LEU A 19 12.55 -17.74 6.20
CA LEU A 19 12.01 -17.16 7.43
C LEU A 19 10.59 -16.66 7.22
N ALA A 20 10.29 -16.07 6.05
CA ALA A 20 8.93 -15.65 5.69
C ALA A 20 7.98 -16.85 5.62
N GLU A 21 8.36 -17.92 4.94
CA GLU A 21 7.58 -19.16 4.88
C GLU A 21 7.27 -19.71 6.29
N LEU A 22 8.26 -19.70 7.19
CA LEU A 22 8.09 -20.13 8.58
C LEU A 22 7.05 -19.27 9.32
N PHE A 23 7.17 -17.94 9.23
CA PHE A 23 6.26 -17.04 9.93
C PHE A 23 4.84 -17.13 9.33
N ILE A 24 4.71 -17.18 8.03
CA ILE A 24 3.41 -17.36 7.34
C ILE A 24 2.75 -18.67 7.78
N THR A 25 3.51 -19.78 7.78
CA THR A 25 3.02 -21.09 8.24
C THR A 25 2.52 -21.02 9.68
N GLN A 26 3.30 -20.42 10.59
CA GLN A 26 2.91 -20.26 11.99
C GLN A 26 1.65 -19.43 12.17
N ASP A 27 1.49 -18.34 11.38
CA ASP A 27 0.33 -17.47 11.46
C ASP A 27 -0.92 -18.16 10.92
N ILE A 28 -0.79 -18.95 9.84
CA ILE A 28 -1.87 -19.81 9.32
C ILE A 28 -2.30 -20.84 10.37
N GLN A 29 -1.36 -21.53 11.00
CA GLN A 29 -1.61 -22.55 12.02
C GLN A 29 -2.25 -21.95 13.28
N ARG A 30 -1.89 -20.73 13.65
CA ARG A 30 -2.49 -20.01 14.79
C ARG A 30 -3.94 -19.59 14.54
N GLY A 31 -4.39 -19.60 13.30
CA GLY A 31 -5.75 -19.21 12.93
C GLY A 31 -5.92 -17.72 12.64
N ASP A 32 -4.84 -16.97 12.41
CA ASP A 32 -4.90 -15.57 12.01
C ASP A 32 -5.45 -15.42 10.59
N THR A 33 -6.04 -14.29 10.28
CA THR A 33 -6.18 -13.87 8.88
C THR A 33 -4.81 -13.54 8.35
N VAL A 34 -4.40 -14.11 7.22
CA VAL A 34 -3.04 -13.93 6.68
C VAL A 34 -3.13 -13.34 5.28
N ILE A 35 -2.40 -12.25 5.06
CA ILE A 35 -2.24 -11.64 3.73
C ILE A 35 -0.74 -11.58 3.43
N VAL A 36 -0.36 -12.18 2.31
CA VAL A 36 1.03 -12.17 1.83
C VAL A 36 1.11 -11.29 0.59
N PHE A 37 1.82 -10.18 0.68
CA PHE A 37 2.16 -9.33 -0.47
C PHE A 37 3.54 -9.73 -0.98
N ASP A 38 3.60 -10.12 -2.22
CA ASP A 38 4.82 -10.51 -2.92
C ASP A 38 4.94 -9.74 -4.25
N PRO A 39 5.69 -8.63 -4.29
CA PRO A 39 5.91 -7.87 -5.51
C PRO A 39 6.55 -8.68 -6.64
N LYS A 40 7.37 -9.68 -6.33
CA LYS A 40 8.02 -10.52 -7.36
C LYS A 40 7.11 -11.60 -7.91
N GLY A 41 6.15 -12.07 -7.11
CA GLY A 41 5.29 -13.18 -7.48
C GLY A 41 6.02 -14.53 -7.46
N ASP A 42 6.75 -14.82 -6.37
CA ASP A 42 7.52 -16.07 -6.19
C ASP A 42 6.59 -17.28 -6.11
N ALA A 43 6.75 -18.20 -7.06
CA ALA A 43 5.93 -19.40 -7.17
C ALA A 43 6.06 -20.32 -5.95
N ASP A 44 7.24 -20.42 -5.33
CA ASP A 44 7.47 -21.28 -4.16
C ASP A 44 6.75 -20.70 -2.93
N LEU A 45 6.83 -19.39 -2.71
CA LEU A 45 6.13 -18.70 -1.62
C LEU A 45 4.62 -18.79 -1.78
N MET A 46 4.11 -18.62 -3.01
CA MET A 46 2.70 -18.81 -3.35
C MET A 46 2.23 -20.24 -3.04
N LEU A 47 2.96 -21.22 -3.56
CA LEU A 47 2.63 -22.64 -3.37
C LEU A 47 2.67 -23.03 -1.89
N ARG A 48 3.68 -22.57 -1.15
CA ARG A 48 3.79 -22.83 0.29
C ARG A 48 2.61 -22.26 1.05
N THR A 49 2.26 -21.01 0.78
CA THR A 49 1.11 -20.33 1.40
C THR A 49 -0.20 -21.09 1.11
N TYR A 50 -0.39 -21.49 -0.13
CA TYR A 50 -1.59 -22.24 -0.56
C TYR A 50 -1.69 -23.60 0.12
N VAL A 51 -0.62 -24.39 0.11
CA VAL A 51 -0.59 -25.75 0.67
C VAL A 51 -0.84 -25.71 2.17
N GLU A 52 -0.19 -24.80 2.91
CA GLU A 52 -0.38 -24.71 4.36
C GLU A 52 -1.80 -24.26 4.72
N ALA A 53 -2.39 -23.32 3.95
CA ALA A 53 -3.77 -22.91 4.14
C ALA A 53 -4.74 -24.09 3.92
N LYS A 54 -4.55 -24.86 2.85
CA LYS A 54 -5.37 -26.05 2.56
C LYS A 54 -5.20 -27.13 3.61
N ARG A 55 -3.96 -27.39 4.09
CA ARG A 55 -3.67 -28.34 5.15
C ARG A 55 -4.42 -28.02 6.43
N MET A 56 -4.59 -26.74 6.74
CA MET A 56 -5.33 -26.26 7.91
C MET A 56 -6.84 -26.09 7.66
N GLY A 57 -7.34 -26.52 6.49
CA GLY A 57 -8.76 -26.38 6.12
C GLY A 57 -9.23 -24.92 5.97
N ARG A 58 -8.30 -24.00 5.70
CA ARG A 58 -8.58 -22.56 5.59
C ARG A 58 -9.03 -22.19 4.18
N ALA A 59 -9.93 -21.23 4.06
CA ALA A 59 -10.20 -20.57 2.79
C ALA A 59 -8.94 -19.88 2.32
N VAL A 60 -8.56 -20.07 1.04
CA VAL A 60 -7.39 -19.46 0.44
C VAL A 60 -7.74 -18.84 -0.90
N TYR A 61 -7.28 -17.63 -1.10
CA TYR A 61 -7.46 -16.87 -2.33
C TYR A 61 -6.09 -16.48 -2.88
N VAL A 62 -5.94 -16.56 -4.19
CA VAL A 62 -4.75 -16.12 -4.91
C VAL A 62 -5.15 -14.96 -5.82
N PHE A 63 -4.49 -13.84 -5.66
CA PHE A 63 -4.53 -12.71 -6.57
C PHE A 63 -3.13 -12.56 -7.17
N HIS A 64 -3.00 -12.68 -8.50
CA HIS A 64 -1.69 -12.61 -9.15
C HIS A 64 -1.81 -11.93 -10.50
N LEU A 65 -1.13 -10.78 -10.67
CA LEU A 65 -1.22 -10.01 -11.92
C LEU A 65 -0.67 -10.76 -13.15
N GLY A 66 0.35 -11.60 -12.96
CA GLY A 66 0.91 -12.44 -14.02
C GLY A 66 0.10 -13.72 -14.34
N PHE A 67 -0.88 -14.07 -13.51
CA PHE A 67 -1.71 -15.28 -13.70
C PHE A 67 -3.20 -14.92 -13.55
N PRO A 68 -3.76 -14.10 -14.45
CA PRO A 68 -5.14 -13.61 -14.31
C PRO A 68 -6.17 -14.74 -14.26
N ASP A 69 -5.99 -15.82 -14.99
CA ASP A 69 -6.98 -16.90 -15.12
C ASP A 69 -7.25 -17.66 -13.82
N ILE A 70 -6.26 -17.78 -12.95
CA ILE A 70 -6.38 -18.47 -11.65
C ILE A 70 -6.63 -17.51 -10.47
N SER A 71 -6.62 -16.21 -10.74
CA SER A 71 -6.69 -15.17 -9.73
C SER A 71 -8.14 -14.87 -9.33
N CYS A 72 -8.34 -14.57 -8.06
CA CYS A 72 -9.54 -13.87 -7.63
C CYS A 72 -9.56 -12.43 -8.17
N ARG A 73 -10.73 -11.83 -8.20
CA ARG A 73 -10.92 -10.44 -8.63
C ARG A 73 -11.02 -9.51 -7.43
N TYR A 74 -10.54 -8.29 -7.58
CA TYR A 74 -10.53 -7.31 -6.51
C TYR A 74 -10.66 -5.88 -7.04
N ASN A 75 -11.68 -5.14 -6.58
CA ASN A 75 -11.83 -3.72 -6.91
C ASN A 75 -11.11 -2.85 -5.87
N ALA A 76 -9.89 -2.43 -6.20
CA ALA A 76 -9.02 -1.67 -5.30
C ALA A 76 -9.55 -0.28 -4.91
N ILE A 77 -10.52 0.27 -5.64
CA ILE A 77 -11.13 1.59 -5.41
C ILE A 77 -12.63 1.53 -5.15
N GLY A 78 -13.24 0.34 -5.19
CA GLY A 78 -14.67 0.15 -4.99
C GLY A 78 -15.13 0.10 -3.53
N SER A 79 -14.20 -0.09 -2.59
CA SER A 79 -14.45 -0.11 -1.15
C SER A 79 -13.82 1.14 -0.50
N PHE A 80 -14.60 1.95 0.18
CA PHE A 80 -14.12 3.19 0.83
C PHE A 80 -14.99 3.55 2.03
N THR A 81 -14.42 4.32 2.95
CA THR A 81 -15.16 4.95 4.07
C THR A 81 -15.62 6.35 3.67
N LYS A 82 -14.76 7.07 2.97
CA LYS A 82 -15.05 8.37 2.39
C LYS A 82 -14.77 8.32 0.90
N ILE A 83 -15.66 8.86 0.09
CA ILE A 83 -15.52 8.86 -1.37
C ILE A 83 -14.22 9.50 -1.85
N THR A 84 -13.67 10.44 -1.10
CA THR A 84 -12.37 11.08 -1.38
C THR A 84 -11.19 10.12 -1.39
N GLU A 85 -11.31 8.96 -0.74
CA GLU A 85 -10.27 7.92 -0.75
C GLU A 85 -10.05 7.34 -2.15
N VAL A 86 -11.12 7.28 -2.97
CA VAL A 86 -11.03 6.81 -4.36
C VAL A 86 -10.05 7.67 -5.17
N ALA A 87 -10.20 8.99 -5.04
CA ALA A 87 -9.31 9.93 -5.72
C ALA A 87 -7.87 9.83 -5.20
N GLY A 88 -7.68 9.71 -3.88
CA GLY A 88 -6.37 9.55 -3.27
C GLY A 88 -5.64 8.28 -3.77
N ARG A 89 -6.31 7.13 -3.78
CA ARG A 89 -5.73 5.85 -4.22
C ARG A 89 -5.20 5.87 -5.66
N ILE A 90 -5.78 6.72 -6.53
CA ILE A 90 -5.33 6.89 -7.92
C ILE A 90 -4.26 7.99 -8.00
N SER A 91 -4.53 9.18 -7.44
CA SER A 91 -3.65 10.33 -7.60
C SER A 91 -2.29 10.17 -6.87
N ASP A 92 -2.27 9.41 -5.75
CA ASP A 92 -1.03 9.18 -4.99
C ASP A 92 0.02 8.38 -5.78
N GLN A 93 -0.38 7.75 -6.88
CA GLN A 93 0.52 7.07 -7.82
C GLN A 93 1.16 8.03 -8.85
N LEU A 94 0.72 9.28 -8.90
CA LEU A 94 1.26 10.27 -9.82
C LEU A 94 2.47 10.98 -9.20
N PRO A 95 3.46 11.40 -10.03
CA PRO A 95 4.60 12.18 -9.55
C PRO A 95 4.15 13.45 -8.83
N ALA A 96 4.81 13.79 -7.73
CA ALA A 96 4.47 14.95 -6.88
C ALA A 96 5.56 16.01 -6.83
N GLU A 97 6.67 15.88 -7.58
CA GLU A 97 7.81 16.80 -7.50
C GLU A 97 7.65 17.99 -8.44
N GLY A 98 7.97 19.19 -7.95
CA GLY A 98 7.97 20.43 -8.74
C GLY A 98 6.58 20.75 -9.33
N ASN A 99 6.56 21.09 -10.62
CA ASN A 99 5.31 21.42 -11.33
C ASN A 99 4.34 20.25 -11.46
N ALA A 100 4.76 19.00 -11.21
CA ALA A 100 3.92 17.82 -11.27
C ALA A 100 2.87 17.79 -10.13
N SER A 101 3.13 18.47 -9.01
CA SER A 101 2.18 18.56 -7.89
C SER A 101 0.83 19.15 -8.33
N SER A 102 0.83 20.24 -9.13
CA SER A 102 -0.42 20.84 -9.62
C SER A 102 -1.23 19.90 -10.52
N PHE A 103 -0.55 19.04 -11.30
CA PHE A 103 -1.23 18.03 -12.11
C PHE A 103 -1.80 16.89 -11.26
N LYS A 104 -1.09 16.50 -10.18
CA LYS A 104 -1.58 15.53 -9.21
C LYS A 104 -2.85 16.04 -8.52
N ASP A 105 -2.86 17.30 -8.06
CA ASP A 105 -4.02 17.91 -7.40
C ASP A 105 -5.22 18.02 -8.35
N PHE A 106 -4.97 18.38 -9.62
CA PHE A 106 -6.02 18.40 -10.63
C PHE A 106 -6.58 17.00 -10.90
N ALA A 107 -5.70 15.99 -11.04
CA ALA A 107 -6.11 14.61 -11.25
C ALA A 107 -6.95 14.10 -10.07
N TRP A 108 -6.55 14.42 -8.84
CA TRP A 108 -7.32 14.12 -7.65
C TRP A 108 -8.71 14.75 -7.70
N GLY A 109 -8.80 16.05 -7.98
CA GLY A 109 -10.07 16.76 -8.07
C GLY A 109 -11.00 16.16 -9.12
N PHE A 110 -10.44 15.83 -10.29
CA PHE A 110 -11.20 15.26 -11.39
C PHE A 110 -11.70 13.83 -11.07
N VAL A 111 -10.84 12.95 -10.56
CA VAL A 111 -11.27 11.60 -10.17
C VAL A 111 -12.33 11.66 -9.06
N ASN A 112 -12.19 12.61 -8.12
CA ASN A 112 -13.16 12.80 -7.04
C ASN A 112 -14.55 13.22 -7.59
N ILE A 113 -14.59 14.11 -8.60
CA ILE A 113 -15.85 14.52 -9.27
C ILE A 113 -16.50 13.31 -9.93
N VAL A 114 -15.75 12.53 -10.70
CA VAL A 114 -16.28 11.34 -11.38
C VAL A 114 -16.77 10.30 -10.38
N ALA A 115 -15.98 10.02 -9.33
CA ALA A 115 -16.33 9.04 -8.31
C ALA A 115 -17.61 9.43 -7.56
N LYS A 116 -17.78 10.69 -7.19
CA LYS A 116 -19.00 11.21 -6.55
C LYS A 116 -20.21 11.05 -7.42
N ALA A 117 -20.11 11.43 -8.71
CA ALA A 117 -21.21 11.31 -9.66
C ALA A 117 -21.60 9.84 -9.91
N LEU A 118 -20.62 8.92 -9.97
CA LEU A 118 -20.87 7.49 -10.05
C LEU A 118 -21.65 6.98 -8.86
N VAL A 119 -21.20 7.28 -7.64
CA VAL A 119 -21.86 6.82 -6.41
C VAL A 119 -23.26 7.39 -6.28
N LYS A 120 -23.47 8.66 -6.58
CA LYS A 120 -24.82 9.27 -6.57
C LYS A 120 -25.74 8.66 -7.62
N SER A 121 -25.16 8.16 -8.73
CA SER A 121 -25.89 7.40 -9.77
C SER A 121 -26.08 5.92 -9.42
N GLY A 122 -25.74 5.47 -8.21
CA GLY A 122 -25.90 4.09 -7.75
C GLY A 122 -24.83 3.12 -8.25
N GLN A 123 -23.70 3.61 -8.76
CA GLN A 123 -22.61 2.76 -9.26
C GLN A 123 -21.38 2.80 -8.37
N ARG A 124 -20.69 1.66 -8.27
CA ARG A 124 -19.37 1.59 -7.63
C ARG A 124 -18.29 2.08 -8.59
N PRO A 125 -17.36 2.95 -8.14
CA PRO A 125 -16.18 3.32 -8.91
C PRO A 125 -15.29 2.10 -9.16
N ASP A 126 -14.73 2.00 -10.36
CA ASP A 126 -13.66 1.10 -10.76
C ASP A 126 -12.75 1.78 -11.77
N PHE A 127 -11.57 1.20 -12.04
CA PHE A 127 -10.59 1.83 -12.93
C PHE A 127 -11.12 2.00 -14.37
N VAL A 128 -11.92 1.07 -14.86
CA VAL A 128 -12.49 1.12 -16.22
C VAL A 128 -13.49 2.27 -16.35
N LYS A 129 -14.40 2.42 -15.36
CA LYS A 129 -15.36 3.54 -15.33
C LYS A 129 -14.63 4.88 -15.18
N ILE A 130 -13.67 4.98 -14.27
CA ILE A 130 -12.87 6.21 -14.10
C ILE A 130 -12.16 6.57 -15.41
N ARG A 131 -11.46 5.63 -16.04
CA ARG A 131 -10.80 5.84 -17.34
C ARG A 131 -11.77 6.28 -18.42
N ARG A 132 -12.92 5.62 -18.52
CA ARG A 132 -13.96 5.94 -19.51
C ARG A 132 -14.40 7.40 -19.41
N TYR A 133 -14.73 7.86 -18.20
CA TYR A 133 -15.26 9.20 -17.98
C TYR A 133 -14.18 10.30 -17.93
N ILE A 134 -12.92 9.93 -17.70
CA ILE A 134 -11.78 10.81 -17.94
C ILE A 134 -11.55 11.05 -19.43
N ASN A 135 -11.77 10.05 -20.27
CA ASN A 135 -11.63 10.22 -21.71
C ASN A 135 -12.80 11.00 -22.33
N ASP A 136 -14.00 10.77 -21.83
CA ASP A 136 -15.24 11.43 -22.29
C ASP A 136 -16.22 11.55 -21.12
N ILE A 137 -16.51 12.78 -20.69
CA ILE A 137 -17.43 13.07 -19.58
C ILE A 137 -18.90 13.00 -19.99
N ASP A 138 -19.22 13.13 -21.28
CA ASP A 138 -20.58 13.23 -21.77
C ASP A 138 -21.46 12.02 -21.40
N PRO A 139 -20.96 10.76 -21.49
CA PRO A 139 -21.75 9.60 -21.06
C PRO A 139 -22.10 9.63 -19.56
N LEU A 140 -21.20 10.18 -18.71
CA LEU A 140 -21.50 10.32 -17.28
C LEU A 140 -22.61 11.35 -17.02
N ILE A 141 -22.60 12.49 -17.73
CA ILE A 141 -23.65 13.50 -17.62
C ILE A 141 -25.00 12.92 -18.04
N LYS A 142 -25.04 12.15 -19.13
CA LYS A 142 -26.26 11.46 -19.58
C LYS A 142 -26.76 10.45 -18.55
N GLN A 143 -25.90 9.64 -18.05
CA GLN A 143 -26.23 8.67 -17.00
C GLN A 143 -26.73 9.36 -15.73
N TYR A 144 -26.07 10.44 -15.30
CA TYR A 144 -26.47 11.24 -14.15
C TYR A 144 -27.86 11.85 -14.36
N LYS A 145 -28.14 12.36 -15.55
CA LYS A 145 -29.47 12.81 -15.94
C LYS A 145 -30.51 11.70 -15.71
N GLU A 146 -30.31 10.52 -16.29
CA GLU A 146 -31.26 9.40 -16.24
C GLU A 146 -31.48 8.84 -14.85
N LYS A 147 -30.38 8.69 -14.05
CA LYS A 147 -30.41 8.01 -12.76
C LYS A 147 -30.69 8.92 -11.56
N VAL A 148 -30.45 10.23 -11.70
CA VAL A 148 -30.57 11.20 -10.61
C VAL A 148 -31.54 12.31 -10.99
N LEU A 149 -31.24 13.11 -12.03
CA LEU A 149 -31.99 14.32 -12.29
C LEU A 149 -33.47 14.06 -12.70
N MET A 150 -33.74 12.99 -13.45
CA MET A 150 -35.13 12.64 -13.84
C MET A 150 -35.94 12.16 -12.64
N LEU A 151 -35.34 11.60 -11.61
CA LEU A 151 -36.02 11.22 -10.39
C LEU A 151 -36.27 12.41 -9.46
N GLU A 152 -35.31 13.33 -9.36
CA GLU A 152 -35.44 14.55 -8.54
C GLU A 152 -36.28 15.63 -9.19
N HIS A 153 -36.31 15.68 -10.55
CA HIS A 153 -36.99 16.70 -11.37
C HIS A 153 -37.84 16.06 -12.48
N PRO A 154 -39.05 15.58 -12.21
CA PRO A 154 -39.90 14.89 -13.19
C PRO A 154 -40.22 15.72 -14.46
N GLU A 155 -40.25 17.06 -14.36
CA GLU A 155 -40.49 17.97 -15.46
C GLU A 155 -39.24 18.27 -16.32
N LEU A 156 -38.09 17.63 -16.01
CA LEU A 156 -36.81 17.92 -16.67
C LEU A 156 -36.89 17.75 -18.18
N GLU A 157 -37.42 16.63 -18.69
CA GLU A 157 -37.50 16.34 -20.12
C GLU A 157 -38.29 17.41 -20.89
N LYS A 158 -39.40 17.85 -20.33
CA LYS A 158 -40.22 18.92 -20.91
C LYS A 158 -39.45 20.23 -20.97
N THR A 159 -38.74 20.55 -19.88
CA THR A 159 -37.93 21.78 -19.81
C THR A 159 -36.77 21.75 -20.79
N LEU A 160 -36.06 20.58 -20.90
CA LEU A 160 -34.98 20.41 -21.89
C LEU A 160 -35.47 20.55 -23.31
N SER A 161 -36.67 20.05 -23.62
CA SER A 161 -37.30 20.19 -24.94
C SER A 161 -37.60 21.66 -25.27
N MET A 162 -38.09 22.44 -24.31
CA MET A 162 -38.30 23.88 -24.45
C MET A 162 -36.98 24.64 -24.66
N LEU A 163 -35.93 24.28 -23.91
CA LEU A 163 -34.59 24.85 -24.06
C LEU A 163 -33.99 24.52 -25.44
N ALA A 164 -34.19 23.30 -25.92
CA ALA A 164 -33.74 22.88 -27.26
C ALA A 164 -34.37 23.74 -28.35
N SER A 165 -35.69 23.94 -28.28
CA SER A 165 -36.42 24.81 -29.24
C SER A 165 -35.95 26.27 -29.20
N LYS A 166 -35.60 26.76 -28.03
CA LYS A 166 -35.13 28.14 -27.82
C LYS A 166 -33.68 28.38 -28.25
N HIS A 167 -32.78 27.45 -27.96
CA HIS A 167 -31.33 27.67 -28.10
C HIS A 167 -30.67 26.89 -29.24
N LEU A 168 -31.27 25.78 -29.67
CA LEU A 168 -30.74 24.89 -30.70
C LEU A 168 -31.61 24.82 -31.95
N THR A 169 -32.39 25.87 -32.20
CA THR A 169 -33.18 26.04 -33.43
C THR A 169 -32.88 27.41 -34.01
N ASP A 170 -32.74 27.51 -35.33
CA ASP A 170 -32.56 28.78 -36.04
C ASP A 170 -33.91 29.49 -36.25
N LYS A 171 -33.87 30.68 -36.87
CA LYS A 171 -35.07 31.47 -37.14
C LYS A 171 -36.04 30.79 -38.14
N ASP A 172 -35.54 29.84 -38.92
CA ASP A 172 -36.28 29.08 -39.91
C ASP A 172 -36.79 27.73 -39.35
N GLY A 173 -36.64 27.49 -38.04
CA GLY A 173 -37.03 26.24 -37.37
C GLY A 173 -36.09 25.05 -37.59
N ARG A 174 -34.88 25.26 -38.14
CA ARG A 174 -33.93 24.20 -38.42
C ARG A 174 -33.00 23.92 -37.19
N PRO A 175 -32.63 22.66 -36.96
CA PRO A 175 -31.73 22.30 -35.86
C PRO A 175 -30.36 23.00 -36.00
N LYS A 176 -29.86 23.60 -34.91
CA LYS A 176 -28.55 24.21 -34.80
C LYS A 176 -27.67 23.40 -33.82
N ASN A 177 -26.40 23.23 -34.16
CA ASN A 177 -25.44 22.59 -33.26
C ASN A 177 -25.08 23.49 -32.08
N PRO A 178 -24.80 22.90 -30.91
CA PRO A 178 -24.27 23.63 -29.76
C PRO A 178 -22.96 24.35 -30.08
N PRO A 179 -22.68 25.47 -29.41
CA PRO A 179 -21.39 26.15 -29.54
C PRO A 179 -20.20 25.23 -29.24
N GLY A 180 -19.11 25.36 -30.01
CA GLY A 180 -17.89 24.59 -29.80
C GLY A 180 -18.01 23.08 -30.09
N GLY A 181 -19.01 22.64 -30.85
CA GLY A 181 -19.19 21.22 -31.23
C GLY A 181 -19.51 20.30 -30.05
N LYS A 182 -20.00 20.84 -28.95
CA LYS A 182 -20.32 20.09 -27.71
C LYS A 182 -21.56 19.21 -27.91
N ASN A 183 -21.68 18.18 -27.06
CA ASN A 183 -22.86 17.30 -27.07
C ASN A 183 -24.12 18.07 -26.75
N LYS A 184 -25.16 17.82 -27.54
CA LYS A 184 -26.45 18.52 -27.43
C LYS A 184 -27.11 18.33 -26.07
N ASP A 185 -27.21 17.10 -25.61
CA ASP A 185 -27.93 16.79 -24.36
C ASP A 185 -27.17 17.39 -23.15
N CYS A 186 -25.86 17.26 -23.11
CA CYS A 186 -25.02 17.83 -22.05
C CYS A 186 -25.08 19.36 -22.05
N PHE A 187 -25.13 19.99 -23.22
CA PHE A 187 -25.31 21.44 -23.35
C PHE A 187 -26.67 21.90 -22.81
N LEU A 188 -27.73 21.17 -23.11
CA LEU A 188 -29.06 21.49 -22.60
C LEU A 188 -29.16 21.31 -21.07
N ILE A 189 -28.54 20.27 -20.50
CA ILE A 189 -28.48 20.08 -19.05
C ILE A 189 -27.73 21.25 -18.42
N HIS A 190 -26.61 21.69 -19.01
CA HIS A 190 -25.86 22.83 -18.52
C HIS A 190 -26.70 24.13 -18.54
N LEU A 191 -27.45 24.39 -19.62
CA LEU A 191 -28.34 25.53 -19.69
C LEU A 191 -29.46 25.46 -18.66
N TRP A 192 -30.04 24.27 -18.47
CA TRP A 192 -31.11 24.02 -17.51
C TRP A 192 -30.60 24.29 -16.08
N GLN A 193 -29.47 23.73 -15.70
CA GLN A 193 -28.86 23.93 -14.38
C GLN A 193 -28.65 25.43 -14.09
N LYS A 194 -28.06 26.14 -15.04
CA LYS A 194 -27.81 27.58 -14.93
C LYS A 194 -29.07 28.41 -14.81
N GLN A 195 -30.11 28.08 -15.62
CA GLN A 195 -31.37 28.84 -15.65
C GLN A 195 -32.20 28.66 -14.38
N HIS A 196 -32.19 27.46 -13.79
CA HIS A 196 -32.99 27.12 -12.62
C HIS A 196 -32.19 27.20 -11.33
N ASN A 197 -30.90 27.60 -11.39
CA ASN A 197 -29.99 27.71 -10.23
C ASN A 197 -30.01 26.46 -9.34
N ILE A 198 -29.89 25.27 -9.98
CA ILE A 198 -29.92 24.00 -9.27
C ILE A 198 -28.67 23.85 -8.45
N ASP A 199 -28.82 23.69 -7.11
CA ASP A 199 -27.75 23.46 -6.15
C ASP A 199 -27.48 21.96 -6.03
N ASP A 200 -26.68 21.43 -6.97
CA ASP A 200 -26.21 20.04 -6.98
C ASP A 200 -24.69 20.06 -7.22
N PRO A 201 -23.88 19.87 -6.16
CA PRO A 201 -22.42 19.95 -6.27
C PRO A 201 -21.81 18.89 -7.20
N GLU A 202 -22.40 17.70 -7.29
CA GLU A 202 -21.94 16.63 -8.18
C GLU A 202 -22.22 16.99 -9.65
N LEU A 203 -23.42 17.50 -9.95
CA LEU A 203 -23.78 18.01 -11.27
C LEU A 203 -22.89 19.17 -11.68
N GLU A 204 -22.69 20.14 -10.78
CA GLU A 204 -21.79 21.28 -11.04
C GLU A 204 -20.36 20.81 -11.35
N GLY A 205 -19.85 19.83 -10.61
CA GLY A 205 -18.53 19.24 -10.84
C GLY A 205 -18.38 18.64 -12.24
N ILE A 206 -19.31 17.77 -12.67
CA ILE A 206 -19.23 17.14 -14.00
C ILE A 206 -19.48 18.16 -15.14
N LEU A 207 -20.33 19.17 -14.93
CA LEU A 207 -20.53 20.24 -15.89
C LEU A 207 -19.35 21.23 -15.95
N ALA A 208 -18.61 21.41 -14.86
CA ALA A 208 -17.35 22.17 -14.87
C ALA A 208 -16.34 21.52 -15.82
N VAL A 209 -16.21 20.20 -15.76
CA VAL A 209 -15.35 19.45 -16.70
C VAL A 209 -15.84 19.59 -18.15
N PHE A 210 -17.13 19.45 -18.37
CA PHE A 210 -17.73 19.64 -19.69
C PHE A 210 -17.46 21.04 -20.30
N ARG A 211 -17.29 22.07 -19.48
CA ARG A 211 -16.98 23.44 -19.92
C ARG A 211 -15.54 23.62 -20.40
N TYR A 212 -14.58 22.76 -19.99
CA TYR A 212 -13.20 22.90 -20.42
C TYR A 212 -13.04 22.81 -21.95
N ASP A 213 -12.07 23.54 -22.45
CA ASP A 213 -11.55 23.34 -23.80
C ASP A 213 -10.82 22.00 -23.92
N ASN A 214 -11.05 21.29 -25.02
CA ASN A 214 -10.50 19.94 -25.21
C ASN A 214 -8.96 19.90 -25.20
N ALA A 215 -8.29 20.93 -25.76
CA ALA A 215 -6.84 20.98 -25.80
C ALA A 215 -6.25 21.26 -24.40
N TYR A 216 -6.89 22.13 -23.63
CA TYR A 216 -6.51 22.40 -22.24
C TYR A 216 -6.76 21.20 -21.36
N TYR A 217 -7.94 20.59 -21.46
CA TYR A 217 -8.32 19.40 -20.71
C TYR A 217 -7.34 18.23 -20.95
N SER A 218 -6.97 17.97 -22.21
CA SER A 218 -6.02 16.91 -22.57
C SER A 218 -4.66 17.08 -21.91
N LYS A 219 -4.19 18.32 -21.70
CA LYS A 219 -2.95 18.60 -20.96
C LYS A 219 -3.07 18.28 -19.47
N LEU A 220 -4.23 18.61 -18.88
CA LEU A 220 -4.47 18.38 -17.45
C LEU A 220 -4.53 16.89 -17.08
N VAL A 221 -5.06 16.06 -17.96
CA VAL A 221 -5.17 14.60 -17.72
C VAL A 221 -4.01 13.79 -18.32
N ALA A 222 -3.02 14.45 -18.92
CA ALA A 222 -1.91 13.80 -19.62
C ALA A 222 -1.10 12.82 -18.74
N SER A 223 -0.92 13.13 -17.45
CA SER A 223 -0.21 12.26 -16.50
C SER A 223 -1.08 11.09 -16.00
N LEU A 224 -2.39 11.28 -15.95
CA LEU A 224 -3.34 10.30 -15.41
C LEU A 224 -3.68 9.21 -16.42
N ARG A 225 -3.80 9.55 -17.71
CA ARG A 225 -4.16 8.60 -18.78
C ARG A 225 -3.23 7.39 -18.86
N PRO A 226 -1.89 7.53 -18.93
CA PRO A 226 -1.00 6.39 -19.04
C PRO A 226 -1.12 5.40 -17.87
N LEU A 227 -1.31 5.90 -16.65
CA LEU A 227 -1.53 5.07 -15.48
C LEU A 227 -2.82 4.26 -15.61
N LEU A 228 -3.92 4.94 -15.96
CA LEU A 228 -5.22 4.27 -16.13
C LEU A 228 -5.22 3.32 -17.32
N ASP A 229 -4.53 3.64 -18.41
CA ASP A 229 -4.39 2.74 -19.56
C ASP A 229 -3.69 1.42 -19.17
N LYS A 230 -2.65 1.49 -18.33
CA LYS A 230 -1.98 0.32 -17.78
C LYS A 230 -2.92 -0.48 -16.84
N LEU A 231 -3.57 0.18 -15.88
CA LEU A 231 -4.47 -0.47 -14.92
C LEU A 231 -5.76 -1.05 -15.55
N THR A 232 -6.06 -0.67 -16.79
CA THR A 232 -7.22 -1.14 -17.55
C THR A 232 -6.84 -1.88 -18.84
N SER A 233 -5.60 -2.39 -18.93
CA SER A 233 -5.23 -3.34 -19.98
C SER A 233 -6.10 -4.60 -19.91
N VAL A 234 -6.27 -5.30 -21.02
CA VAL A 234 -7.29 -6.37 -21.15
C VAL A 234 -7.22 -7.38 -20.02
N ASP A 235 -6.04 -7.89 -19.68
CA ASP A 235 -5.87 -8.93 -18.67
C ASP A 235 -6.05 -8.39 -17.25
N ILE A 236 -5.54 -7.20 -16.98
CA ILE A 236 -5.56 -6.57 -15.65
C ILE A 236 -6.95 -6.00 -15.34
N SER A 237 -7.66 -5.47 -16.33
CA SER A 237 -9.00 -4.90 -16.13
C SER A 237 -9.99 -5.91 -15.58
N THR A 238 -9.91 -7.16 -16.02
CA THR A 238 -10.79 -8.24 -15.53
C THR A 238 -10.56 -8.55 -14.05
N LEU A 239 -9.34 -8.33 -13.55
CA LEU A 239 -8.98 -8.53 -12.14
C LEU A 239 -9.37 -7.35 -11.26
N LEU A 240 -9.09 -6.11 -11.73
CA LEU A 240 -9.19 -4.89 -10.91
C LEU A 240 -10.51 -4.14 -11.06
N SER A 241 -11.30 -4.46 -12.07
CA SER A 241 -12.58 -3.81 -12.34
C SER A 241 -13.67 -4.85 -12.59
N PRO A 242 -13.96 -5.74 -11.59
CA PRO A 242 -15.04 -6.69 -11.69
C PRO A 242 -16.35 -5.93 -11.93
N MET A 243 -17.15 -6.38 -12.90
CA MET A 243 -18.45 -5.80 -13.18
C MET A 243 -19.41 -6.05 -12.01
N ASP A 244 -20.41 -5.18 -11.85
CA ASP A 244 -21.46 -5.36 -10.87
C ASP A 244 -22.24 -6.67 -11.18
N ASP A 245 -22.66 -7.37 -10.14
CA ASP A 245 -23.11 -8.79 -10.10
C ASP A 245 -24.07 -9.25 -11.23
N ASP A 246 -24.84 -8.34 -11.85
CA ASP A 246 -25.81 -8.71 -12.88
C ASP A 246 -25.24 -8.80 -14.32
N GLN A 247 -24.01 -8.34 -14.56
CA GLN A 247 -23.42 -8.28 -15.91
C GLN A 247 -22.31 -9.32 -16.15
N ASP A 248 -21.80 -9.96 -15.10
CA ASP A 248 -20.61 -10.83 -15.16
C ASP A 248 -20.94 -12.32 -15.01
N ILE A 249 -22.07 -12.75 -15.56
CA ILE A 249 -22.57 -14.14 -15.49
C ILE A 249 -21.56 -15.18 -16.06
N LYS A 250 -20.56 -14.73 -16.80
CA LYS A 250 -19.58 -15.62 -17.45
C LYS A 250 -18.28 -15.83 -16.67
N ASP A 251 -17.96 -15.00 -15.67
CA ASP A 251 -16.71 -15.07 -14.92
C ASP A 251 -16.97 -15.64 -13.51
N ASN A 252 -16.64 -16.91 -13.31
CA ASN A 252 -16.83 -17.62 -12.05
C ASN A 252 -15.72 -17.36 -11.02
N ARG A 253 -14.71 -16.52 -11.34
CA ARG A 253 -13.63 -16.20 -10.40
C ARG A 253 -14.17 -15.40 -9.22
N PRO A 254 -13.82 -15.74 -7.97
CA PRO A 254 -14.38 -15.06 -6.81
C PRO A 254 -13.92 -13.58 -6.79
N ILE A 255 -14.85 -12.71 -6.41
CA ILE A 255 -14.52 -11.31 -6.07
C ILE A 255 -14.23 -11.27 -4.58
N ILE A 256 -13.06 -10.76 -4.19
CA ILE A 256 -12.68 -10.64 -2.78
C ILE A 256 -12.88 -9.20 -2.27
N ASP A 257 -13.17 -9.14 -0.98
CA ASP A 257 -13.27 -7.93 -0.16
C ASP A 257 -12.55 -8.20 1.16
N TRP A 258 -11.75 -7.26 1.63
CA TRP A 258 -10.95 -7.45 2.84
C TRP A 258 -11.81 -7.70 4.09
N THR A 259 -13.01 -7.11 4.17
CA THR A 259 -13.93 -7.35 5.29
C THR A 259 -14.40 -8.81 5.30
N GLN A 260 -14.72 -9.37 4.13
CA GLN A 260 -15.07 -10.78 3.98
C GLN A 260 -13.89 -11.69 4.32
N ILE A 261 -12.69 -11.38 3.81
CA ILE A 261 -11.44 -12.10 4.10
C ILE A 261 -11.20 -12.20 5.61
N MET A 262 -11.33 -11.07 6.32
CA MET A 262 -11.17 -11.04 7.77
C MET A 262 -12.25 -11.82 8.53
N ARG A 263 -13.51 -11.76 8.09
CA ARG A 263 -14.61 -12.54 8.70
C ARG A 263 -14.41 -14.04 8.54
N GLN A 264 -13.93 -14.48 7.38
CA GLN A 264 -13.65 -15.87 7.08
C GLN A 264 -12.34 -16.36 7.71
N LYS A 265 -11.52 -15.45 8.25
CA LYS A 265 -10.12 -15.71 8.64
C LYS A 265 -9.36 -16.40 7.51
N ALA A 266 -9.58 -15.94 6.28
CA ALA A 266 -8.99 -16.53 5.09
C ALA A 266 -7.50 -16.21 4.96
N VAL A 267 -6.84 -16.93 4.09
CA VAL A 267 -5.45 -16.68 3.66
C VAL A 267 -5.47 -16.12 2.26
N VAL A 268 -4.75 -15.02 2.01
CA VAL A 268 -4.66 -14.39 0.70
C VAL A 268 -3.20 -14.26 0.31
N TYR A 269 -2.87 -14.71 -0.88
CA TYR A 269 -1.59 -14.43 -1.53
C TYR A 269 -1.80 -13.39 -2.63
N VAL A 270 -1.00 -12.33 -2.63
CA VAL A 270 -1.02 -11.22 -3.58
C VAL A 270 0.31 -11.16 -4.30
N GLY A 271 0.38 -11.71 -5.51
CA GLY A 271 1.53 -11.63 -6.41
C GLY A 271 1.37 -10.45 -7.36
N LEU A 272 2.26 -9.48 -7.30
CA LEU A 272 2.12 -8.23 -8.06
C LEU A 272 2.90 -8.19 -9.37
N ASP A 273 3.78 -9.17 -9.59
CA ASP A 273 4.56 -9.31 -10.85
C ASP A 273 5.32 -8.01 -11.25
N ALA A 274 5.97 -7.39 -10.27
CA ALA A 274 6.71 -6.13 -10.48
C ALA A 274 7.86 -6.25 -11.49
N LEU A 275 8.31 -7.47 -11.79
CA LEU A 275 9.33 -7.71 -12.81
C LEU A 275 8.78 -7.45 -14.22
N SER A 276 7.49 -7.65 -14.46
CA SER A 276 6.84 -7.38 -15.75
C SER A 276 6.42 -5.91 -15.88
N ASP A 277 5.75 -5.35 -14.89
CA ASP A 277 5.39 -3.91 -14.82
C ASP A 277 5.38 -3.38 -13.38
N SER A 278 6.49 -2.78 -12.97
CA SER A 278 6.65 -2.20 -11.63
C SER A 278 5.65 -1.08 -11.33
N THR A 279 5.22 -0.31 -12.34
CA THR A 279 4.24 0.77 -12.18
C THR A 279 2.88 0.23 -11.76
N VAL A 280 2.40 -0.82 -12.45
CA VAL A 280 1.12 -1.47 -12.12
C VAL A 280 1.21 -2.17 -10.77
N ALA A 281 2.29 -2.90 -10.52
CA ALA A 281 2.52 -3.59 -9.25
C ALA A 281 2.46 -2.62 -8.05
N HIS A 282 3.19 -1.50 -8.16
CA HIS A 282 3.18 -0.46 -7.13
C HIS A 282 1.80 0.17 -6.94
N ALA A 283 1.12 0.54 -8.03
CA ALA A 283 -0.20 1.16 -7.97
C ALA A 283 -1.25 0.24 -7.32
N VAL A 284 -1.27 -1.04 -7.69
CA VAL A 284 -2.20 -2.03 -7.13
C VAL A 284 -1.88 -2.31 -5.67
N GLY A 285 -0.61 -2.54 -5.34
CA GLY A 285 -0.16 -2.78 -3.97
C GLY A 285 -0.50 -1.61 -3.04
N ALA A 286 -0.18 -0.38 -3.45
CA ALA A 286 -0.49 0.82 -2.68
C ALA A 286 -2.00 1.03 -2.49
N ALA A 287 -2.82 0.77 -3.52
CA ALA A 287 -4.27 0.86 -3.42
C ALA A 287 -4.85 -0.20 -2.46
N MET A 288 -4.30 -1.43 -2.47
CA MET A 288 -4.68 -2.49 -1.52
C MET A 288 -4.31 -2.11 -0.08
N PHE A 289 -3.12 -1.56 0.15
CA PHE A 289 -2.71 -1.07 1.47
C PHE A 289 -3.59 0.10 1.95
N ALA A 290 -3.94 1.03 1.07
CA ALA A 290 -4.85 2.13 1.39
C ALA A 290 -6.24 1.62 1.81
N ASP A 291 -6.76 0.60 1.13
CA ASP A 291 -8.03 -0.03 1.49
C ASP A 291 -7.96 -0.72 2.86
N LEU A 292 -6.91 -1.50 3.12
CA LEU A 292 -6.66 -2.11 4.43
C LEU A 292 -6.56 -1.06 5.54
N THR A 293 -5.90 0.07 5.28
CA THR A 293 -5.80 1.20 6.23
C THR A 293 -7.16 1.82 6.52
N SER A 294 -8.00 2.01 5.49
CA SER A 294 -9.36 2.52 5.65
C SER A 294 -10.21 1.59 6.53
N ILE A 295 -10.10 0.28 6.31
CA ILE A 295 -10.81 -0.73 7.09
C ILE A 295 -10.31 -0.78 8.54
N ALA A 296 -8.99 -0.69 8.77
CA ALA A 296 -8.43 -0.56 10.12
C ALA A 296 -9.02 0.64 10.86
N GLY A 297 -9.19 1.77 10.16
CA GLY A 297 -9.84 2.96 10.70
C GLY A 297 -11.31 2.73 11.10
N LYS A 298 -12.05 1.91 10.36
CA LYS A 298 -13.42 1.48 10.72
C LYS A 298 -13.41 0.62 11.98
N PHE A 299 -12.54 -0.39 12.04
CA PHE A 299 -12.44 -1.25 13.22
C PHE A 299 -11.99 -0.50 14.48
N TYR A 300 -11.10 0.46 14.32
CA TYR A 300 -10.67 1.30 15.43
C TYR A 300 -11.80 2.15 16.00
N LYS A 301 -12.67 2.71 15.14
CA LYS A 301 -13.79 3.58 15.54
C LYS A 301 -15.00 2.81 16.06
N PHE A 302 -15.34 1.72 15.42
CA PHE A 302 -16.62 1.03 15.63
C PHE A 302 -16.46 -0.38 16.25
N GLY A 303 -15.24 -0.83 16.45
CA GLY A 303 -14.96 -2.21 16.87
C GLY A 303 -15.41 -3.25 15.85
N THR A 304 -15.34 -4.52 16.21
CA THR A 304 -15.84 -5.65 15.38
C THR A 304 -17.37 -5.72 15.34
N SER A 305 -18.04 -5.04 16.24
CA SER A 305 -19.50 -4.99 16.39
C SER A 305 -20.18 -3.83 15.65
N HIS A 306 -19.42 -3.03 14.89
CA HIS A 306 -19.92 -1.83 14.21
C HIS A 306 -20.67 -0.85 15.12
N GLY A 307 -20.27 -0.75 16.39
CA GLY A 307 -20.88 0.16 17.37
C GLY A 307 -22.22 -0.32 17.91
N LEU A 308 -22.65 -1.56 17.63
CA LEU A 308 -23.88 -2.10 18.20
C LEU A 308 -23.68 -2.40 19.68
N PRO A 309 -24.50 -1.84 20.59
CA PRO A 309 -24.45 -2.18 22.00
C PRO A 309 -24.80 -3.67 22.20
N ASN A 310 -24.08 -4.33 23.10
CA ASN A 310 -24.26 -5.76 23.43
C ASN A 310 -23.84 -6.81 22.37
N ALA A 311 -23.19 -6.43 21.30
CA ALA A 311 -22.51 -7.41 20.47
C ALA A 311 -21.36 -8.01 21.28
N ALA A 312 -21.35 -9.34 21.46
CA ALA A 312 -20.28 -10.04 22.13
C ALA A 312 -18.95 -9.63 21.48
N GLN A 313 -18.04 -9.09 22.28
CA GLN A 313 -16.69 -8.81 21.82
C GLN A 313 -16.05 -10.17 21.52
N GLY A 314 -16.14 -10.62 20.28
CA GLY A 314 -15.39 -11.79 19.82
C GLY A 314 -13.89 -11.57 20.00
N PRO A 315 -13.09 -12.63 20.05
CA PRO A 315 -11.64 -12.50 20.11
C PRO A 315 -11.18 -11.58 18.98
N LYS A 316 -10.32 -10.62 19.31
CA LYS A 316 -9.74 -9.70 18.30
C LYS A 316 -9.20 -10.54 17.16
N ASN A 317 -9.76 -10.37 15.95
CA ASN A 317 -9.21 -11.01 14.77
C ASN A 317 -7.83 -10.41 14.52
N THR A 318 -6.79 -11.22 14.66
CA THR A 318 -5.44 -10.82 14.29
C THR A 318 -5.33 -10.92 12.77
N LEU A 319 -4.94 -9.82 12.14
CA LEU A 319 -4.58 -9.76 10.74
C LEU A 319 -3.05 -9.73 10.63
N SER A 320 -2.47 -10.82 10.15
CA SER A 320 -1.04 -10.91 9.87
C SER A 320 -0.79 -10.56 8.42
N ILE A 321 -0.07 -9.45 8.18
CA ILE A 321 0.33 -8.98 6.86
C ILE A 321 1.83 -9.27 6.71
N HIS A 322 2.18 -10.04 5.68
CA HIS A 322 3.56 -10.27 5.28
C HIS A 322 3.83 -9.48 4.02
N ALA A 323 4.81 -8.58 4.04
CA ALA A 323 5.19 -7.73 2.92
C ALA A 323 6.63 -8.07 2.50
N ASP A 324 6.77 -8.96 1.51
CA ASP A 324 8.09 -9.23 0.91
C ASP A 324 8.49 -8.06 0.00
N GLU A 325 9.79 -7.87 -0.22
CA GLU A 325 10.35 -6.72 -0.94
C GLU A 325 9.59 -5.42 -0.59
N PHE A 326 9.50 -5.19 0.70
CA PHE A 326 8.66 -4.16 1.31
C PHE A 326 8.84 -2.76 0.71
N ASN A 327 10.05 -2.42 0.26
CA ASN A 327 10.36 -1.17 -0.43
C ASN A 327 9.48 -0.91 -1.67
N GLU A 328 9.06 -1.95 -2.38
CA GLU A 328 8.17 -1.85 -3.56
C GLU A 328 6.71 -1.53 -3.18
N LEU A 329 6.37 -1.66 -1.91
CA LEU A 329 5.00 -1.50 -1.38
C LEU A 329 4.84 -0.22 -0.56
N ILE A 330 5.94 0.48 -0.25
CA ILE A 330 5.90 1.71 0.55
C ILE A 330 5.21 2.82 -0.24
N GLY A 331 4.13 3.34 0.33
CA GLY A 331 3.42 4.51 -0.17
C GLY A 331 2.96 5.40 0.99
N ASP A 332 2.38 6.55 0.70
CA ASP A 332 1.93 7.50 1.71
C ASP A 332 0.90 6.91 2.69
N GLN A 333 0.19 5.85 2.30
CA GLN A 333 -0.80 5.16 3.13
C GLN A 333 -0.18 4.10 4.06
N PHE A 334 1.06 3.67 3.81
CA PHE A 334 1.71 2.65 4.62
C PHE A 334 2.07 3.16 6.02
N ILE A 335 2.61 4.38 6.10
CA ILE A 335 2.99 4.99 7.39
C ILE A 335 1.79 5.11 8.36
N PRO A 336 0.63 5.65 7.95
CA PRO A 336 -0.57 5.62 8.78
C PRO A 336 -1.01 4.23 9.20
N MET A 337 -0.84 3.22 8.34
CA MET A 337 -1.21 1.84 8.65
C MET A 337 -0.35 1.27 9.79
N ILE A 338 0.97 1.32 9.70
CA ILE A 338 1.84 0.78 10.77
C ILE A 338 1.71 1.57 12.07
N ASN A 339 1.50 2.88 12.01
CA ASN A 339 1.36 3.72 13.21
C ASN A 339 0.06 3.48 13.98
N LYS A 340 -1.03 3.15 13.30
CA LYS A 340 -2.38 3.17 13.88
C LYS A 340 -3.10 1.83 13.84
N ALA A 341 -2.79 0.96 12.88
CA ALA A 341 -3.53 -0.28 12.67
C ALA A 341 -3.20 -1.38 13.70
N GLY A 342 -2.10 -1.26 14.44
CA GLY A 342 -1.79 -2.17 15.54
C GLY A 342 -2.90 -2.26 16.59
N GLY A 343 -3.55 -1.13 16.91
CA GLY A 343 -4.72 -1.10 17.80
C GLY A 343 -5.96 -1.81 17.23
N ALA A 344 -6.06 -1.95 15.92
CA ALA A 344 -7.10 -2.71 15.23
C ALA A 344 -6.79 -4.21 15.08
N GLY A 345 -5.65 -4.69 15.61
CA GLY A 345 -5.22 -6.08 15.55
C GLY A 345 -4.38 -6.43 14.31
N TYR A 346 -3.87 -5.43 13.59
CA TYR A 346 -2.98 -5.64 12.45
C TYR A 346 -1.54 -5.84 12.92
N GLN A 347 -0.90 -6.85 12.39
CA GLN A 347 0.51 -7.17 12.62
C GLN A 347 1.22 -7.28 11.27
N VAL A 348 2.13 -6.36 11.01
CA VAL A 348 2.90 -6.33 9.77
C VAL A 348 4.26 -6.97 10.02
N THR A 349 4.64 -7.91 9.16
CA THR A 349 6.01 -8.41 9.03
C THR A 349 6.54 -7.97 7.67
N ALA A 350 7.47 -7.03 7.68
CA ALA A 350 8.08 -6.49 6.48
C ALA A 350 9.45 -7.13 6.25
N TYR A 351 9.77 -7.46 5.00
CA TYR A 351 11.05 -8.03 4.61
C TYR A 351 11.73 -7.08 3.61
N THR A 352 13.00 -6.74 3.86
CA THR A 352 13.77 -5.84 3.00
C THR A 352 15.24 -6.28 2.93
N GLN A 353 15.98 -5.74 1.97
CA GLN A 353 17.38 -6.09 1.81
C GLN A 353 18.31 -5.16 2.61
N SER A 354 17.98 -3.88 2.69
CA SER A 354 18.79 -2.85 3.33
C SER A 354 17.96 -1.71 3.91
N GLY A 355 18.59 -0.87 4.74
CA GLY A 355 17.99 0.39 5.19
C GLY A 355 17.80 1.39 4.05
N SER A 356 18.72 1.40 3.09
CA SER A 356 18.66 2.27 1.91
C SER A 356 17.46 1.96 1.01
N ASP A 357 17.00 0.70 0.95
CA ASP A 357 15.79 0.33 0.22
C ASP A 357 14.55 0.98 0.84
N ILE A 358 14.49 1.04 2.18
CA ILE A 358 13.40 1.72 2.89
C ILE A 358 13.45 3.24 2.62
N GLU A 359 14.64 3.84 2.58
CA GLU A 359 14.81 5.25 2.26
C GLU A 359 14.35 5.55 0.83
N SER A 360 14.75 4.71 -0.13
CA SER A 360 14.34 4.84 -1.53
C SER A 360 12.83 4.70 -1.70
N GLY A 361 12.22 3.67 -1.11
CA GLY A 361 10.78 3.42 -1.20
C GLY A 361 9.94 4.51 -0.51
N SER A 362 10.43 5.08 0.61
CA SER A 362 9.75 6.15 1.33
C SER A 362 9.96 7.56 0.72
N GLY A 363 10.94 7.68 -0.17
CA GLY A 363 11.30 8.93 -0.83
C GLY A 363 12.08 9.93 0.05
N SER A 364 12.31 9.63 1.34
CA SER A 364 13.12 10.48 2.21
C SER A 364 13.61 9.77 3.47
N LYS A 365 14.80 10.15 3.94
CA LYS A 365 15.40 9.63 5.18
C LYS A 365 14.53 9.86 6.44
N PRO A 366 13.89 11.03 6.65
CA PRO A 366 12.98 11.21 7.77
C PRO A 366 11.77 10.27 7.76
N LYS A 367 11.15 10.02 6.59
CA LYS A 367 10.04 9.06 6.47
C LYS A 367 10.50 7.63 6.76
N ALA A 368 11.68 7.24 6.27
CA ALA A 368 12.29 5.94 6.59
C ALA A 368 12.53 5.76 8.09
N GLY A 369 13.00 6.81 8.79
CA GLY A 369 13.15 6.81 10.24
C GLY A 369 11.83 6.53 10.96
N VAL A 370 10.76 7.23 10.59
CA VAL A 370 9.41 6.99 11.16
C VAL A 370 8.95 5.55 10.92
N ILE A 371 9.22 4.98 9.75
CA ILE A 371 8.88 3.59 9.44
C ILE A 371 9.65 2.63 10.36
N LEU A 372 10.97 2.80 10.47
CA LEU A 372 11.85 1.96 11.29
C LEU A 372 11.47 1.97 12.77
N ASP A 373 11.07 3.12 13.30
CA ASP A 373 10.71 3.28 14.72
C ASP A 373 9.37 2.61 15.08
N ASN A 374 8.54 2.30 14.09
CA ASN A 374 7.28 1.58 14.31
C ASN A 374 7.41 0.05 14.35
N PHE A 375 8.59 -0.49 14.06
CA PHE A 375 8.83 -1.91 14.17
C PHE A 375 9.38 -2.28 15.56
N ASN A 376 8.56 -2.97 16.34
CA ASN A 376 8.91 -3.40 17.71
C ASN A 376 9.95 -4.54 17.73
N THR A 377 9.95 -5.37 16.69
CA THR A 377 10.88 -6.50 16.56
C THR A 377 11.71 -6.30 15.30
N LEU A 378 13.03 -6.31 15.45
CA LEU A 378 13.96 -6.24 14.35
C LEU A 378 14.71 -7.57 14.25
N ILE A 379 14.70 -8.20 13.08
CA ILE A 379 15.41 -9.44 12.80
C ILE A 379 16.42 -9.17 11.70
N MET A 380 17.69 -9.27 12.03
CA MET A 380 18.77 -9.01 11.10
C MET A 380 19.51 -10.30 10.73
N LEU A 381 19.47 -10.64 9.45
CA LEU A 381 20.33 -11.61 8.81
C LEU A 381 21.61 -10.90 8.32
N ARG A 382 22.48 -11.62 7.58
CA ARG A 382 23.66 -10.97 7.00
C ARG A 382 23.27 -9.76 6.13
N VAL A 383 23.93 -8.65 6.34
CA VAL A 383 23.82 -7.41 5.56
C VAL A 383 25.16 -7.07 4.90
N LYS A 384 25.19 -6.14 3.97
CA LYS A 384 26.39 -5.76 3.23
C LYS A 384 26.94 -4.37 3.57
N SER A 385 26.10 -3.49 4.13
CA SER A 385 26.50 -2.12 4.46
C SER A 385 26.52 -1.92 5.97
N GLU A 386 27.50 -1.16 6.45
CA GLU A 386 27.63 -0.74 7.84
C GLU A 386 26.42 0.09 8.28
N GLU A 387 25.90 0.96 7.40
CA GLU A 387 24.73 1.77 7.70
C GLU A 387 23.51 0.90 8.03
N THR A 388 23.28 -0.18 7.26
CA THR A 388 22.22 -1.14 7.56
C THR A 388 22.48 -1.92 8.85
N ALA A 389 23.72 -2.35 9.10
CA ALA A 389 24.08 -3.04 10.33
C ALA A 389 23.84 -2.15 11.57
N ASN A 390 24.13 -0.86 11.45
CA ASN A 390 23.96 0.12 12.52
C ASN A 390 22.49 0.29 12.96
N ILE A 391 21.50 -0.05 12.12
CA ILE A 391 20.08 -0.07 12.53
C ILE A 391 19.86 -1.00 13.73
N LEU A 392 20.60 -2.11 13.82
CA LEU A 392 20.56 -3.04 14.96
C LEU A 392 21.60 -2.68 16.03
N THR A 393 22.87 -2.50 15.66
CA THR A 393 23.98 -2.39 16.60
C THR A 393 23.89 -1.15 17.50
N THR A 394 23.25 -0.09 17.07
CA THR A 394 22.98 1.11 17.89
C THR A 394 21.89 0.90 18.95
N LYS A 395 21.08 -0.16 18.82
CA LYS A 395 19.97 -0.46 19.73
C LYS A 395 20.27 -1.62 20.69
N VAL A 396 21.37 -2.35 20.49
CA VAL A 396 21.73 -3.48 21.37
C VAL A 396 22.33 -3.00 22.68
N PRO A 397 22.12 -3.75 23.80
CA PRO A 397 22.72 -3.42 25.08
C PRO A 397 24.22 -3.56 25.04
N GLU A 398 24.90 -2.74 25.83
CA GLU A 398 26.34 -2.86 26.09
C GLU A 398 26.61 -3.71 27.34
N TYR A 399 27.65 -4.53 27.30
CA TYR A 399 28.13 -5.32 28.42
C TYR A 399 29.49 -4.83 28.84
N GLU A 400 29.76 -4.87 30.16
CA GLU A 400 31.08 -4.59 30.70
C GLU A 400 31.94 -5.87 30.62
N VAL A 401 33.03 -5.78 29.87
CA VAL A 401 34.00 -6.86 29.70
C VAL A 401 35.32 -6.45 30.31
N ASN A 402 35.86 -7.30 31.17
CA ASN A 402 37.18 -7.11 31.75
C ASN A 402 38.25 -7.64 30.79
N GLN A 403 39.11 -6.76 30.31
CA GLN A 403 40.23 -7.09 29.46
C GLN A 403 41.51 -7.13 30.32
N LEU A 404 42.18 -8.28 30.36
CA LEU A 404 43.47 -8.44 31.00
C LEU A 404 44.56 -8.05 29.99
N THR A 405 45.27 -6.99 30.27
CA THR A 405 46.48 -6.59 29.52
C THR A 405 47.71 -6.93 30.30
N ILE A 406 48.52 -7.81 29.77
CA ILE A 406 49.82 -8.19 30.39
C ILE A 406 50.87 -7.38 29.65
N MET A 407 51.52 -6.47 30.39
CA MET A 407 52.68 -5.72 29.91
C MET A 407 53.95 -6.34 30.51
N ALA A 408 54.81 -6.86 29.67
CA ALA A 408 56.15 -7.25 30.05
C ALA A 408 57.11 -6.10 29.68
N GLN A 409 57.77 -5.54 30.68
CA GLN A 409 58.79 -4.52 30.51
C GLN A 409 60.13 -5.05 30.94
N ALA A 410 61.10 -5.10 30.05
CA ALA A 410 62.47 -5.36 30.36
C ALA A 410 63.22 -4.04 30.33
N THR A 411 63.85 -3.65 31.45
CA THR A 411 64.68 -2.45 31.54
C THR A 411 66.10 -2.85 31.68
N ASP A 412 66.99 -2.42 30.83
CA ASP A 412 68.41 -2.55 30.93
C ASP A 412 68.96 -1.40 31.79
N SER A 413 69.89 -1.70 32.70
CA SER A 413 70.58 -0.68 33.52
C SER A 413 71.76 -0.12 32.73
N PRO A 414 71.89 1.22 32.57
CA PRO A 414 73.04 1.79 31.92
C PRO A 414 74.34 1.78 32.74
N ASP A 415 74.34 1.14 33.90
CA ASP A 415 75.48 1.07 34.75
C ASP A 415 76.36 -0.18 34.41
N HIS A 416 77.47 0.06 33.71
CA HIS A 416 78.43 -0.95 33.24
C HIS A 416 79.25 -1.62 34.33
N SER A 417 79.00 -1.31 35.58
CA SER A 417 79.73 -1.92 36.69
C SER A 417 79.13 -3.23 37.28
N ASN A 418 77.91 -3.61 36.83
CA ASN A 418 77.22 -4.84 37.26
C ASN A 418 77.03 -5.77 36.08
N GLU A 419 77.51 -6.99 36.18
CA GLU A 419 77.56 -7.98 35.09
C GLU A 419 76.23 -8.51 34.57
N VAL A 420 75.12 -8.15 34.98
CA VAL A 420 73.77 -8.36 34.37
C VAL A 420 72.72 -7.73 35.29
N ALA A 421 72.14 -6.62 34.93
CA ALA A 421 70.98 -6.05 35.61
C ALA A 421 69.78 -5.91 34.68
N PHE A 422 69.27 -7.02 34.21
CA PHE A 422 67.96 -7.02 33.60
C PHE A 422 66.90 -7.06 34.69
N THR A 423 66.11 -6.00 34.80
CA THR A 423 64.90 -6.03 35.64
C THR A 423 63.73 -6.28 34.74
N SER A 424 63.10 -7.45 34.86
CA SER A 424 61.87 -7.72 34.19
C SER A 424 60.68 -7.44 35.12
N ALA A 425 59.77 -6.58 34.73
CA ALA A 425 58.50 -6.36 35.42
C ALA A 425 57.38 -6.85 34.56
N VAL A 426 56.57 -7.73 35.07
CA VAL A 426 55.29 -8.10 34.45
C VAL A 426 54.23 -7.34 35.21
N ARG A 427 53.50 -6.51 34.48
CA ARG A 427 52.37 -5.74 35.02
C ARG A 427 51.08 -6.27 34.40
N GLU A 428 50.21 -6.77 35.23
CA GLU A 428 48.88 -7.13 34.87
C GLU A 428 47.96 -5.92 35.12
N GLN A 429 47.27 -5.50 34.08
CA GLN A 429 46.28 -4.43 34.17
C GLN A 429 44.92 -4.97 33.72
N ILE A 430 43.94 -4.91 34.58
CA ILE A 430 42.53 -5.19 34.24
C ILE A 430 41.89 -3.88 33.87
N THR A 431 41.44 -3.79 32.63
CA THR A 431 40.68 -2.63 32.14
C THR A 431 39.25 -3.09 31.85
N THR A 432 38.26 -2.45 32.46
CA THR A 432 36.85 -2.69 32.15
C THR A 432 36.47 -1.83 30.96
N GLN A 433 36.00 -2.48 29.90
CA GLN A 433 35.54 -1.81 28.69
C GLN A 433 34.10 -2.19 28.42
N ARG A 434 33.25 -1.22 28.00
CA ARG A 434 31.91 -1.48 27.51
C ARG A 434 31.98 -1.87 26.05
N VAL A 435 31.41 -3.02 25.73
CA VAL A 435 31.30 -3.54 24.36
C VAL A 435 29.84 -3.86 24.06
N PRO A 436 29.35 -3.54 22.85
CA PRO A 436 27.99 -3.91 22.46
C PRO A 436 27.84 -5.42 22.33
N ALA A 437 26.65 -5.95 22.60
CA ALA A 437 26.33 -7.38 22.56
C ALA A 437 26.63 -8.04 21.19
N THR A 438 26.57 -7.26 20.11
CA THR A 438 27.01 -7.64 18.77
C THR A 438 27.54 -6.38 18.07
N ASN A 439 28.50 -6.55 17.21
CA ASN A 439 29.10 -5.44 16.45
C ASN A 439 28.76 -5.52 14.97
N THR A 440 29.05 -4.45 14.24
CA THR A 440 28.80 -4.35 12.82
C THR A 440 29.47 -5.46 12.01
N ASN A 441 30.72 -5.83 12.36
CA ASN A 441 31.44 -6.88 11.65
C ASN A 441 30.81 -8.27 11.82
N ASP A 442 30.17 -8.54 12.95
CA ASP A 442 29.46 -9.80 13.20
C ASP A 442 28.29 -9.95 12.19
N LEU A 443 27.58 -8.84 11.92
CA LEU A 443 26.45 -8.82 10.99
C LEU A 443 26.88 -8.86 9.52
N LEU A 444 28.00 -8.23 9.18
CA LEU A 444 28.54 -8.23 7.82
C LEU A 444 29.08 -9.62 7.42
N ASN A 445 29.69 -10.34 8.39
CA ASN A 445 30.32 -11.64 8.19
C ASN A 445 29.42 -12.83 8.60
N LEU A 446 28.16 -12.58 8.95
CA LEU A 446 27.25 -13.63 9.38
C LEU A 446 27.10 -14.71 8.28
N PRO A 447 27.24 -15.99 8.58
CA PRO A 447 26.99 -17.05 7.60
C PRO A 447 25.52 -17.08 7.16
N ASN A 448 25.19 -17.89 6.13
CA ASN A 448 23.80 -18.07 5.73
C ASN A 448 23.04 -18.88 6.78
N GLY A 449 21.83 -18.43 7.12
CA GLY A 449 20.93 -19.10 8.06
C GLY A 449 20.86 -18.50 9.45
N PRO A 450 21.95 -18.09 10.12
CA PRO A 450 21.85 -17.36 11.38
C PRO A 450 21.21 -15.97 11.22
N ALA A 451 20.47 -15.55 12.26
CA ALA A 451 19.86 -14.24 12.38
C ALA A 451 19.95 -13.73 13.82
N PHE A 452 19.96 -12.41 13.98
CA PHE A 452 19.89 -11.74 15.27
C PHE A 452 18.51 -11.06 15.42
N PRO A 453 17.53 -11.70 16.07
CA PRO A 453 16.31 -11.05 16.47
C PRO A 453 16.51 -10.22 17.74
N MET A 454 16.13 -8.94 17.66
CA MET A 454 15.98 -8.06 18.80
C MET A 454 14.49 -7.86 19.05
N ILE A 455 14.04 -8.33 20.19
CA ILE A 455 12.64 -8.24 20.62
C ILE A 455 12.46 -6.98 21.47
N GLU A 456 11.24 -6.48 21.56
CA GLU A 456 10.86 -5.36 22.40
C GLU A 456 11.48 -5.45 23.82
N GLY A 457 12.06 -4.34 24.29
CA GLY A 457 12.81 -4.30 25.56
C GLY A 457 14.31 -4.57 25.42
N GLY A 458 14.86 -4.62 24.19
CA GLY A 458 16.29 -4.71 23.92
C GLY A 458 16.87 -6.12 24.12
N GLN A 459 16.04 -7.15 24.15
CA GLN A 459 16.50 -8.53 24.26
C GLN A 459 17.01 -9.04 22.91
N LEU A 460 18.32 -9.26 22.83
CA LEU A 460 18.97 -9.81 21.64
C LEU A 460 19.10 -11.34 21.78
N TYR A 461 18.70 -12.04 20.73
CA TYR A 461 18.83 -13.48 20.61
C TYR A 461 19.63 -13.82 19.36
N GLN A 462 20.15 -15.04 19.30
CA GLN A 462 20.70 -15.63 18.09
C GLN A 462 19.78 -16.76 17.65
N LEU A 463 19.30 -16.68 16.43
CA LEU A 463 18.46 -17.69 15.79
C LEU A 463 19.28 -18.39 14.69
N ARG A 464 19.08 -19.69 14.52
CA ARG A 464 19.60 -20.46 13.39
C ARG A 464 18.40 -21.02 12.60
N LEU A 465 18.32 -20.64 11.31
CA LEU A 465 17.28 -21.07 10.37
C LEU A 465 17.60 -22.42 9.75
#